data_42c2e23eca9790cab7066606cf96036f
#
_entry.id   42c2e23eca9790cab7066606cf96036f
#
_cell.length_a   1.000
_cell.length_b   1.000
_cell.length_c   1.000
_cell.angle_alpha   90.00
_cell.angle_beta   90.00
_cell.angle_gamma   90.00
#
_symmetry.space_group_name_H-M   'P 1'
#
loop_
_entity.id
_entity.type
_entity.pdbx_description
1 polymer ?
#
loop_
_entity_poly.entity_id
_entity_poly.type
_entity_poly.pdbx_seq_one_letter_code
_entity_poly.pdbx_strand_id
1 'polypeptide(L)'
;GEFYIETGLSAVNMSDYKRILSLDSALAVVQFKKDDVAYERDYFISYPANVMAIRFKADRPGKQNLTFSYAPNPVSTGSMSADGANGLAYTAHLDNNGMQYVVRIHATAKGGTLSNADGKITIKDADEVVFLVTADTDYKINFDPDFKDPKTYVGVNPAETTRQWMDNAVTMGYDVLFKQH
;
A
#
# COMPACT_ATOMS: atom_id res chain seq x y z
N GLY A 1 9.09 6.91 -4.26
CA GLY A 1 7.78 7.49 -3.97
C GLY A 1 7.38 7.32 -2.52
N GLU A 2 6.37 8.01 -2.11
CA GLU A 2 5.89 8.03 -0.73
C GLU A 2 4.38 7.81 -0.67
N PHE A 3 3.90 7.10 0.36
CA PHE A 3 2.48 6.93 0.64
C PHE A 3 2.07 7.88 1.76
N TYR A 4 0.95 8.55 1.56
CA TYR A 4 0.33 9.37 2.58
C TYR A 4 -1.06 8.82 2.90
N ILE A 5 -1.33 8.60 4.19
CA ILE A 5 -2.66 8.24 4.68
C ILE A 5 -3.07 9.31 5.69
N GLU A 6 -3.90 10.22 5.23
CA GLU A 6 -4.49 11.26 6.07
C GLU A 6 -5.66 10.67 6.83
N THR A 7 -5.69 10.85 8.13
CA THR A 7 -6.73 10.29 9.02
C THR A 7 -7.70 11.33 9.55
N GLY A 8 -7.42 12.62 9.36
CA GLY A 8 -8.20 13.71 9.95
C GLY A 8 -8.12 13.80 11.49
N LEU A 9 -7.38 12.90 12.13
CA LEU A 9 -7.27 12.86 13.59
C LEU A 9 -6.19 13.84 14.06
N SER A 10 -6.56 14.82 14.89
CA SER A 10 -5.60 15.68 15.58
C SER A 10 -5.00 14.97 16.80
N ALA A 11 -3.82 15.42 17.25
CA ALA A 11 -3.19 14.90 18.46
C ALA A 11 -3.87 15.37 19.76
N VAL A 12 -4.80 16.31 19.71
CA VAL A 12 -5.54 16.79 20.88
C VAL A 12 -6.40 15.66 21.44
N ASN A 13 -6.42 15.48 22.76
CA ASN A 13 -7.11 14.40 23.46
C ASN A 13 -6.69 12.98 23.02
N MET A 14 -5.46 12.81 22.55
CA MET A 14 -4.87 11.50 22.28
C MET A 14 -4.20 10.96 23.54
N SER A 15 -4.48 9.71 23.89
CA SER A 15 -3.90 9.00 25.03
C SER A 15 -3.51 7.57 24.67
N ASP A 16 -2.85 6.88 25.60
CA ASP A 16 -2.48 5.46 25.52
C ASP A 16 -1.68 5.10 24.24
N TYR A 17 -0.92 6.05 23.71
CA TYR A 17 -0.17 5.85 22.48
C TYR A 17 0.95 4.83 22.66
N LYS A 18 0.95 3.79 21.80
CA LYS A 18 1.99 2.75 21.76
C LYS A 18 2.37 2.45 20.30
N ARG A 19 3.66 2.20 20.10
CA ARG A 19 4.19 1.62 18.88
C ARG A 19 4.92 0.33 19.25
N ILE A 20 4.55 -0.76 18.59
CA ILE A 20 5.07 -2.11 18.86
C ILE A 20 5.64 -2.64 17.55
N LEU A 21 6.83 -3.20 17.61
CA LEU A 21 7.39 -4.04 16.55
C LEU A 21 7.59 -5.44 17.14
N SER A 22 6.78 -6.39 16.68
CA SER A 22 6.92 -7.80 17.01
C SER A 22 7.84 -8.46 15.99
N LEU A 23 9.02 -8.90 16.43
CA LEU A 23 9.96 -9.60 15.56
C LEU A 23 9.50 -11.03 15.27
N ASP A 24 8.83 -11.67 16.22
CA ASP A 24 8.33 -13.04 16.06
C ASP A 24 7.22 -13.15 15.00
N SER A 25 6.38 -12.12 14.91
CA SER A 25 5.28 -12.06 13.95
C SER A 25 5.52 -11.09 12.81
N ALA A 26 6.72 -10.50 12.69
CA ALA A 26 7.07 -9.50 11.67
C ALA A 26 6.00 -8.40 11.50
N LEU A 27 5.37 -7.99 12.60
CA LEU A 27 4.23 -7.08 12.63
C LEU A 27 4.59 -5.77 13.33
N ALA A 28 4.29 -4.64 12.69
CA ALA A 28 4.31 -3.34 13.33
C ALA A 28 2.87 -2.92 13.68
N VAL A 29 2.66 -2.45 14.93
CA VAL A 29 1.35 -2.05 15.43
C VAL A 29 1.43 -0.66 16.03
N VAL A 30 0.43 0.17 15.76
CA VAL A 30 0.21 1.44 16.42
C VAL A 30 -1.14 1.42 17.11
N GLN A 31 -1.17 1.69 18.40
CA GLN A 31 -2.39 1.76 19.21
C GLN A 31 -2.48 3.11 19.91
N PHE A 32 -3.65 3.67 20.00
CA PHE A 32 -3.94 4.88 20.77
C PHE A 32 -5.43 5.03 21.03
N LYS A 33 -5.78 5.89 21.97
CA LYS A 33 -7.15 6.37 22.15
C LYS A 33 -7.28 7.82 21.70
N LYS A 34 -8.41 8.16 21.13
CA LYS A 34 -8.81 9.51 20.75
C LYS A 34 -10.28 9.70 21.08
N ASP A 35 -10.60 10.68 21.95
CA ASP A 35 -11.96 10.96 22.38
C ASP A 35 -12.73 9.68 22.78
N ASP A 36 -12.12 8.85 23.65
CA ASP A 36 -12.62 7.55 24.15
C ASP A 36 -12.85 6.46 23.09
N VAL A 37 -12.34 6.62 21.90
CA VAL A 37 -12.30 5.58 20.87
C VAL A 37 -10.89 4.98 20.80
N ALA A 38 -10.79 3.66 20.90
CA ALA A 38 -9.53 2.96 20.72
C ALA A 38 -9.28 2.67 19.23
N TYR A 39 -8.12 3.06 18.76
CA TYR A 39 -7.66 2.86 17.38
C TYR A 39 -6.48 1.91 17.35
N GLU A 40 -6.43 1.05 16.34
CA GLU A 40 -5.31 0.18 16.05
C GLU A 40 -4.97 0.21 14.57
N ARG A 41 -3.68 0.20 14.26
CA ARG A 41 -3.15 0.13 12.91
C ARG A 41 -2.12 -0.98 12.86
N ASP A 42 -2.25 -1.89 11.91
CA ASP A 42 -1.34 -3.01 11.69
C ASP A 42 -0.63 -2.83 10.35
N TYR A 43 0.65 -3.18 10.33
CA TYR A 43 1.49 -3.10 9.13
C TYR A 43 2.34 -4.36 9.02
N PHE A 44 2.27 -5.05 7.91
CA PHE A 44 3.18 -6.14 7.58
C PHE A 44 3.43 -6.23 6.08
N ILE A 45 4.49 -6.94 5.71
CA ILE A 45 4.82 -7.27 4.31
C ILE A 45 4.78 -8.78 4.17
N SER A 46 3.89 -9.29 3.34
CA SER A 46 3.84 -10.70 3.00
C SER A 46 4.83 -11.00 1.87
N TYR A 47 5.93 -11.66 2.19
CA TYR A 47 6.88 -12.14 1.18
C TYR A 47 6.24 -13.13 0.20
N PRO A 48 5.44 -14.14 0.64
CA PRO A 48 4.82 -15.08 -0.29
C PRO A 48 3.83 -14.43 -1.27
N ALA A 49 3.16 -13.34 -0.86
CA ALA A 49 2.17 -12.65 -1.68
C ALA A 49 2.73 -11.42 -2.40
N ASN A 50 3.97 -10.99 -2.13
CA ASN A 50 4.60 -9.77 -2.64
C ASN A 50 3.73 -8.52 -2.41
N VAL A 51 3.14 -8.40 -1.23
CA VAL A 51 2.23 -7.32 -0.89
C VAL A 51 2.49 -6.78 0.53
N MET A 52 2.42 -5.47 0.69
CA MET A 52 2.28 -4.81 1.98
C MET A 52 0.79 -4.72 2.32
N ALA A 53 0.43 -5.09 3.54
CA ALA A 53 -0.91 -4.92 4.08
C ALA A 53 -0.89 -3.90 5.23
N ILE A 54 -1.83 -2.96 5.19
CA ILE A 54 -2.02 -1.92 6.20
C ILE A 54 -3.48 -1.94 6.61
N ARG A 55 -3.77 -2.25 7.89
CA ARG A 55 -5.12 -2.28 8.41
C ARG A 55 -5.36 -1.16 9.42
N PHE A 56 -6.49 -0.51 9.32
CA PHE A 56 -7.00 0.47 10.27
C PHE A 56 -8.30 -0.03 10.86
N LYS A 57 -8.40 -0.07 12.17
CA LYS A 57 -9.63 -0.42 12.90
C LYS A 57 -9.82 0.44 14.13
N ALA A 58 -11.06 0.48 14.62
CA ALA A 58 -11.44 1.13 15.87
C ALA A 58 -12.40 0.22 16.64
N ASP A 59 -12.52 0.45 17.95
CA ASP A 59 -13.45 -0.27 18.82
C ASP A 59 -14.91 0.18 18.67
N ARG A 60 -15.17 1.20 17.85
CA ARG A 60 -16.51 1.71 17.53
C ARG A 60 -16.71 1.79 16.02
N PRO A 61 -17.91 1.47 15.51
CA PRO A 61 -18.19 1.53 14.09
C PRO A 61 -18.12 2.96 13.52
N GLY A 62 -17.87 3.07 12.22
CA GLY A 62 -17.89 4.34 11.50
C GLY A 62 -16.77 5.32 11.87
N LYS A 63 -15.66 4.85 12.44
CA LYS A 63 -14.59 5.74 12.94
C LYS A 63 -13.39 5.87 12.00
N GLN A 64 -13.37 5.15 10.89
CA GLN A 64 -12.31 5.28 9.90
C GLN A 64 -12.70 6.28 8.82
N ASN A 65 -12.01 7.43 8.82
CA ASN A 65 -12.10 8.44 7.78
C ASN A 65 -10.70 8.68 7.25
N LEU A 66 -10.41 8.16 6.05
CA LEU A 66 -9.06 8.07 5.52
C LEU A 66 -9.00 8.61 4.10
N THR A 67 -7.90 9.30 3.77
CA THR A 67 -7.56 9.62 2.39
C THR A 67 -6.16 9.09 2.10
N PHE A 68 -6.09 8.13 1.16
CA PHE A 68 -4.83 7.61 0.66
C PHE A 68 -4.40 8.40 -0.58
N SER A 69 -3.12 8.77 -0.63
CA SER A 69 -2.49 9.36 -1.81
C SER A 69 -1.06 8.83 -1.97
N TYR A 70 -0.56 8.87 -3.21
CA TYR A 70 0.80 8.50 -3.55
C TYR A 70 1.52 9.69 -4.19
N ALA A 71 2.68 10.04 -3.65
CA ALA A 71 3.59 10.99 -4.24
C ALA A 71 4.71 10.23 -4.96
N PRO A 72 4.82 10.33 -6.29
CA PRO A 72 5.85 9.62 -7.04
C PRO A 72 7.25 10.14 -6.74
N ASN A 73 8.25 9.35 -7.12
CA ASN A 73 9.64 9.78 -7.07
C ASN A 73 9.82 11.01 -8.01
N PRO A 74 10.41 12.11 -7.53
CA PRO A 74 10.57 13.34 -8.33
C PRO A 74 11.47 13.19 -9.57
N VAL A 75 12.31 12.14 -9.63
CA VAL A 75 13.15 11.81 -10.78
C VAL A 75 12.56 10.68 -11.61
N SER A 76 11.25 10.66 -11.75
CA SER A 76 10.52 9.71 -12.57
C SER A 76 9.39 10.37 -13.33
N THR A 77 9.18 9.90 -14.56
CA THR A 77 8.06 10.30 -15.41
C THR A 77 7.04 9.18 -15.50
N GLY A 78 5.79 9.48 -15.18
CA GLY A 78 4.73 8.46 -15.18
C GLY A 78 3.34 9.04 -14.94
N SER A 79 2.37 8.16 -14.80
CA SER A 79 0.96 8.55 -14.61
C SER A 79 0.24 7.65 -13.61
N MET A 80 -0.69 8.26 -12.89
CA MET A 80 -1.64 7.57 -12.01
C MET A 80 -2.93 7.30 -12.79
N SER A 81 -3.46 6.11 -12.64
CA SER A 81 -4.77 5.70 -13.19
C SER A 81 -5.59 4.96 -12.14
N ALA A 82 -6.89 4.94 -12.33
CA ALA A 82 -7.76 4.05 -11.58
C ALA A 82 -7.44 2.58 -11.92
N ASP A 83 -7.42 1.72 -10.92
CA ASP A 83 -7.24 0.27 -11.04
C ASP A 83 -8.47 -0.43 -10.45
N GLY A 84 -9.52 -0.48 -11.26
CA GLY A 84 -10.86 -0.86 -10.81
C GLY A 84 -11.53 0.23 -9.94
N ALA A 85 -12.61 -0.16 -9.24
CA ALA A 85 -13.38 0.77 -8.41
C ALA A 85 -12.65 1.19 -7.12
N ASN A 86 -11.78 0.34 -6.59
CA ASN A 86 -11.20 0.47 -5.26
C ASN A 86 -9.66 0.61 -5.29
N GLY A 87 -9.06 0.79 -6.44
CA GLY A 87 -7.61 0.78 -6.58
C GLY A 87 -7.04 1.89 -7.44
N LEU A 88 -5.73 2.08 -7.31
CA LEU A 88 -4.91 2.99 -8.11
C LEU A 88 -3.70 2.24 -8.63
N ALA A 89 -3.26 2.58 -9.84
CA ALA A 89 -1.98 2.12 -10.39
C ALA A 89 -1.16 3.32 -10.85
N TYR A 90 0.09 3.39 -10.40
CA TYR A 90 1.08 4.33 -10.91
C TYR A 90 2.08 3.57 -11.76
N THR A 91 2.17 3.94 -13.04
CA THR A 91 3.13 3.36 -13.99
C THR A 91 4.10 4.44 -14.43
N ALA A 92 5.39 4.17 -14.31
CA ALA A 92 6.43 5.16 -14.57
C ALA A 92 7.75 4.54 -15.01
N HIS A 93 8.68 5.40 -15.38
CA HIS A 93 10.10 5.07 -15.53
C HIS A 93 10.96 6.11 -14.82
N LEU A 94 12.17 5.70 -14.43
CA LEU A 94 13.17 6.62 -13.91
C LEU A 94 13.80 7.40 -15.05
N ASP A 95 13.95 8.71 -14.88
CA ASP A 95 14.42 9.62 -15.94
C ASP A 95 15.89 9.41 -16.29
N ASN A 96 16.70 8.91 -15.34
CA ASN A 96 18.14 8.75 -15.52
C ASN A 96 18.57 7.49 -16.28
N ASN A 97 17.77 6.41 -16.21
CA ASN A 97 18.15 5.11 -16.80
C ASN A 97 17.00 4.38 -17.50
N GLY A 98 15.79 4.95 -17.47
CA GLY A 98 14.62 4.37 -18.12
C GLY A 98 14.02 3.14 -17.43
N MET A 99 14.49 2.76 -16.23
CA MET A 99 13.96 1.62 -15.50
C MET A 99 12.46 1.81 -15.24
N GLN A 100 11.65 0.90 -15.74
CA GLN A 100 10.21 0.93 -15.55
C GLN A 100 9.83 0.39 -14.18
N TYR A 101 8.78 0.95 -13.59
CA TYR A 101 8.20 0.44 -12.36
C TYR A 101 6.68 0.67 -12.31
N VAL A 102 6.03 -0.18 -11.57
CA VAL A 102 4.58 -0.08 -11.30
C VAL A 102 4.36 -0.18 -9.80
N VAL A 103 3.50 0.70 -9.28
CA VAL A 103 2.98 0.63 -7.92
C VAL A 103 1.47 0.49 -8.01
N ARG A 104 0.91 -0.52 -7.34
CA ARG A 104 -0.54 -0.71 -7.24
C ARG A 104 -1.00 -0.62 -5.81
N ILE A 105 -2.13 0.02 -5.63
CA ILE A 105 -2.79 0.17 -4.35
C ILE A 105 -4.23 -0.31 -4.50
N HIS A 106 -4.71 -1.10 -3.55
CA HIS A 106 -6.10 -1.49 -3.45
C HIS A 106 -6.60 -1.25 -2.03
N ALA A 107 -7.83 -0.77 -1.89
CA ALA A 107 -8.47 -0.56 -0.59
C ALA A 107 -9.74 -1.39 -0.47
N THR A 108 -9.96 -1.96 0.71
CA THR A 108 -11.24 -2.53 1.11
C THR A 108 -11.72 -1.83 2.37
N ALA A 109 -13.02 -1.56 2.44
CA ALA A 109 -13.66 -0.95 3.60
C ALA A 109 -14.82 -1.83 4.08
N LYS A 110 -14.90 -2.05 5.38
CA LYS A 110 -16.05 -2.66 6.02
C LYS A 110 -16.91 -1.54 6.60
N GLY A 111 -18.13 -1.44 6.13
CA GLY A 111 -18.99 -0.29 6.42
C GLY A 111 -18.57 0.99 5.69
N GLY A 112 -19.35 2.05 5.84
CA GLY A 112 -19.05 3.34 5.26
C GLY A 112 -19.09 3.38 3.73
N THR A 113 -18.31 4.31 3.16
CA THR A 113 -18.20 4.50 1.70
C THR A 113 -16.73 4.58 1.29
N LEU A 114 -16.43 4.09 0.10
CA LEU A 114 -15.13 4.19 -0.56
C LEU A 114 -15.32 4.83 -1.94
N SER A 115 -14.47 5.77 -2.28
CA SER A 115 -14.41 6.39 -3.61
C SER A 115 -12.96 6.49 -4.08
N ASN A 116 -12.78 6.38 -5.39
CA ASN A 116 -11.50 6.50 -6.08
C ASN A 116 -11.65 7.60 -7.14
N ALA A 117 -11.04 8.75 -6.90
CA ALA A 117 -11.08 9.90 -7.80
C ALA A 117 -9.79 10.74 -7.65
N ASP A 118 -9.40 11.39 -8.73
CA ASP A 118 -8.28 12.34 -8.77
C ASP A 118 -6.96 11.78 -8.20
N GLY A 119 -6.69 10.47 -8.45
CA GLY A 119 -5.48 9.80 -7.96
C GLY A 119 -5.46 9.58 -6.44
N LYS A 120 -6.62 9.62 -5.79
CA LYS A 120 -6.78 9.39 -4.35
C LYS A 120 -7.85 8.35 -4.07
N ILE A 121 -7.71 7.62 -2.97
CA ILE A 121 -8.76 6.76 -2.43
C ILE A 121 -9.25 7.43 -1.15
N THR A 122 -10.55 7.77 -1.11
CA THR A 122 -11.19 8.39 0.04
C THR A 122 -12.19 7.42 0.65
N ILE A 123 -12.10 7.25 1.96
CA ILE A 123 -12.96 6.37 2.75
C ILE A 123 -13.62 7.19 3.85
N LYS A 124 -14.93 7.03 4.04
CA LYS A 124 -15.71 7.72 5.06
C LYS A 124 -16.55 6.74 5.87
N ASP A 125 -16.56 6.97 7.17
CA ASP A 125 -17.41 6.28 8.14
C ASP A 125 -17.31 4.75 8.09
N ALA A 126 -16.11 4.22 7.78
CA ALA A 126 -15.87 2.78 7.79
C ALA A 126 -15.56 2.26 9.21
N ASP A 127 -15.84 0.99 9.43
CA ASP A 127 -15.52 0.27 10.68
C ASP A 127 -14.06 -0.20 10.65
N GLU A 128 -13.64 -0.73 9.51
CA GLU A 128 -12.31 -1.23 9.25
C GLU A 128 -11.91 -0.91 7.80
N VAL A 129 -10.63 -0.64 7.59
CA VAL A 129 -10.06 -0.41 6.27
C VAL A 129 -8.77 -1.19 6.13
N VAL A 130 -8.61 -1.86 5.00
CA VAL A 130 -7.35 -2.50 4.60
C VAL A 130 -6.86 -1.89 3.31
N PHE A 131 -5.62 -1.40 3.31
CA PHE A 131 -4.87 -1.08 2.09
C PHE A 131 -3.90 -2.21 1.78
N LEU A 132 -3.88 -2.64 0.53
CA LEU A 132 -2.89 -3.53 -0.03
C LEU A 132 -2.03 -2.74 -1.02
N VAL A 133 -0.72 -2.90 -0.92
CA VAL A 133 0.23 -2.20 -1.79
C VAL A 133 1.21 -3.22 -2.35
N THR A 134 1.40 -3.22 -3.66
CA THR A 134 2.45 -3.99 -4.33
C THR A 134 3.23 -3.09 -5.30
N ALA A 135 4.48 -3.40 -5.50
CA ALA A 135 5.33 -2.69 -6.44
C ALA A 135 6.38 -3.64 -7.03
N ASP A 136 6.75 -3.37 -8.27
CA ASP A 136 7.83 -4.09 -8.94
C ASP A 136 8.48 -3.19 -10.00
N THR A 137 9.65 -3.62 -10.48
CA THR A 137 10.43 -2.95 -11.52
C THR A 137 10.75 -3.93 -12.65
N ASP A 138 11.15 -3.42 -13.81
CA ASP A 138 11.70 -4.26 -14.87
C ASP A 138 13.19 -4.59 -14.68
N TYR A 139 13.73 -4.33 -13.48
CA TYR A 139 15.12 -4.68 -13.20
C TYR A 139 15.32 -6.19 -13.23
N LYS A 140 16.28 -6.63 -14.04
CA LYS A 140 16.75 -8.01 -14.09
C LYS A 140 18.21 -8.07 -13.69
N ILE A 141 18.50 -8.88 -12.66
CA ILE A 141 19.88 -9.10 -12.26
C ILE A 141 20.65 -9.81 -13.38
N ASN A 142 21.84 -9.29 -13.70
CA ASN A 142 22.79 -9.92 -14.60
C ASN A 142 24.11 -10.12 -13.86
N PHE A 143 24.50 -11.37 -13.67
CA PHE A 143 25.72 -11.74 -12.94
C PHE A 143 26.98 -11.74 -13.80
N ASP A 144 26.84 -11.65 -15.13
CA ASP A 144 27.95 -11.62 -16.07
C ASP A 144 27.74 -10.50 -17.12
N PRO A 145 27.69 -9.23 -16.65
CA PRO A 145 27.47 -8.11 -17.54
C PRO A 145 28.75 -7.79 -18.32
N ASP A 146 28.66 -7.70 -19.63
CA ASP A 146 29.74 -7.20 -20.47
C ASP A 146 29.79 -5.66 -20.53
N PHE A 147 28.79 -5.00 -19.94
CA PHE A 147 28.59 -3.54 -19.92
C PHE A 147 28.55 -2.83 -21.29
N LYS A 148 28.42 -3.60 -22.36
CA LYS A 148 28.32 -3.06 -23.71
C LYS A 148 26.90 -2.79 -24.15
N ASP A 149 25.95 -3.58 -23.66
CA ASP A 149 24.53 -3.41 -23.91
C ASP A 149 23.89 -2.61 -22.77
N PRO A 150 23.37 -1.40 -23.04
CA PRO A 150 22.64 -0.61 -22.04
C PRO A 150 21.38 -1.31 -21.52
N LYS A 151 20.89 -2.35 -22.22
CA LYS A 151 19.72 -3.16 -21.80
C LYS A 151 20.08 -4.40 -21.00
N THR A 152 21.33 -4.56 -20.60
CA THR A 152 21.81 -5.72 -19.82
C THR A 152 20.98 -6.03 -18.59
N TYR A 153 20.40 -5.02 -17.95
CA TYR A 153 19.58 -5.16 -16.73
C TYR A 153 18.07 -5.00 -16.95
N VAL A 154 17.62 -4.88 -18.20
CA VAL A 154 16.20 -4.74 -18.53
C VAL A 154 15.55 -6.11 -18.58
N GLY A 155 14.55 -6.30 -17.74
CA GLY A 155 13.72 -7.51 -17.68
C GLY A 155 12.33 -7.30 -18.28
N VAL A 156 11.35 -7.97 -17.70
CA VAL A 156 9.95 -7.93 -18.14
C VAL A 156 9.25 -6.73 -17.53
N ASN A 157 8.36 -6.10 -18.28
CA ASN A 157 7.50 -5.02 -17.76
C ASN A 157 6.68 -5.51 -16.55
N PRO A 158 6.72 -4.83 -15.40
CA PRO A 158 6.12 -5.30 -14.15
C PRO A 158 4.59 -5.15 -14.08
N ALA A 159 3.95 -4.61 -15.12
CA ALA A 159 2.53 -4.29 -15.08
C ALA A 159 1.64 -5.52 -14.85
N GLU A 160 1.92 -6.62 -15.53
CA GLU A 160 1.15 -7.86 -15.39
C GLU A 160 1.46 -8.57 -14.08
N THR A 161 2.72 -8.67 -13.69
CA THR A 161 3.17 -9.30 -12.44
C THR A 161 2.53 -8.63 -11.23
N THR A 162 2.58 -7.29 -11.16
CA THR A 162 1.97 -6.54 -10.06
C THR A 162 0.45 -6.65 -10.06
N ARG A 163 -0.21 -6.79 -11.22
CA ARG A 163 -1.64 -7.08 -11.32
C ARG A 163 -1.98 -8.42 -10.70
N GLN A 164 -1.29 -9.48 -11.09
CA GLN A 164 -1.50 -10.83 -10.57
C GLN A 164 -1.30 -10.91 -9.05
N TRP A 165 -0.24 -10.26 -8.53
CA TRP A 165 -0.01 -10.20 -7.09
C TRP A 165 -1.15 -9.50 -6.36
N MET A 166 -1.62 -8.36 -6.88
CA MET A 166 -2.73 -7.63 -6.28
C MET A 166 -4.02 -8.44 -6.30
N ASP A 167 -4.40 -9.02 -7.45
CA ASP A 167 -5.62 -9.81 -7.61
C ASP A 167 -5.63 -11.03 -6.66
N ASN A 168 -4.50 -11.71 -6.54
CA ASN A 168 -4.32 -12.82 -5.59
C ASN A 168 -4.46 -12.35 -4.14
N ALA A 169 -3.81 -11.24 -3.78
CA ALA A 169 -3.86 -10.71 -2.43
C ALA A 169 -5.26 -10.22 -2.03
N VAL A 170 -5.98 -9.59 -2.94
CA VAL A 170 -7.39 -9.19 -2.75
C VAL A 170 -8.28 -10.42 -2.53
N THR A 171 -8.07 -11.47 -3.32
CA THR A 171 -8.82 -12.73 -3.19
C THR A 171 -8.54 -13.44 -1.86
N MET A 172 -7.30 -13.44 -1.39
CA MET A 172 -6.92 -14.02 -0.09
C MET A 172 -7.53 -13.24 1.08
N GLY A 173 -7.54 -11.93 0.99
CA GLY A 173 -7.95 -11.04 2.08
C GLY A 173 -6.94 -10.98 3.22
N TYR A 174 -7.16 -10.01 4.13
CA TYR A 174 -6.21 -9.68 5.21
C TYR A 174 -5.86 -10.87 6.11
N ASP A 175 -6.86 -11.64 6.57
CA ASP A 175 -6.63 -12.70 7.56
C ASP A 175 -5.80 -13.87 7.00
N VAL A 176 -5.97 -14.19 5.73
CA VAL A 176 -5.17 -15.23 5.06
C VAL A 176 -3.75 -14.72 4.83
N LEU A 177 -3.60 -13.49 4.33
CA LEU A 177 -2.29 -12.85 4.17
C LEU A 177 -1.52 -12.80 5.49
N PHE A 178 -2.19 -12.42 6.58
CA PHE A 178 -1.59 -12.36 7.92
C PHE A 178 -1.12 -13.71 8.44
N LYS A 179 -1.82 -14.80 8.10
CA LYS A 179 -1.40 -16.16 8.52
C LYS A 179 -0.24 -16.72 7.71
N GLN A 180 -0.01 -16.19 6.50
CA GLN A 180 1.01 -16.71 5.58
C GLN A 180 2.32 -15.92 5.63
N HIS A 181 2.29 -14.70 6.15
CA HIS A 181 3.49 -13.87 6.23
C HIS A 181 4.32 -14.24 7.46
#